data_7e019cdf06ef3607ef260d2b1dcaf411
#
_entry.id   7e019cdf06ef3607ef260d2b1dcaf411
#
_cell.length_a   1.000
_cell.length_b   1.000
_cell.length_c   1.000
_cell.angle_alpha   90.00
_cell.angle_beta   90.00
_cell.angle_gamma   90.00
#
_symmetry.space_group_name_H-M   'P 1'
#
loop_
_entity.id
_entity.type
_entity.pdbx_description
1 polymer ?
#
loop_
_entity_poly.entity_id
_entity_poly.type
_entity_poly.pdbx_seq_one_letter_code
_entity_poly.pdbx_strand_id
1 'polypeptide(L)'
;MLTQYKDERYPFNCDFYVPSLDLFIECNYHWTHGKEHYDENNTEHQNILRLWKSKNTKFYDNAIETWTKRDIEKLECFKMNNLNYKIFYSFEDF
;
A
#
# COMPACT_ATOMS: atom_id res chain seq x y z
N MET A 1 11.46 13.60 11.28
CA MET A 1 10.50 12.72 10.58
C MET A 1 9.42 12.29 11.54
N LEU A 2 8.17 12.41 11.15
CA LEU A 2 7.02 12.02 11.97
C LEU A 2 6.59 10.60 11.61
N THR A 3 6.15 9.82 12.62
CA THR A 3 5.65 8.46 12.43
C THR A 3 4.14 8.43 12.63
N GLN A 4 3.46 7.48 11.97
CA GLN A 4 1.99 7.34 12.06
C GLN A 4 1.28 8.67 11.86
N TYR A 5 1.66 9.37 10.80
CA TYR A 5 1.21 10.73 10.51
C TYR A 5 -0.18 10.74 9.88
N LYS A 6 -1.01 11.69 10.32
CA LYS A 6 -2.35 11.94 9.74
C LYS A 6 -2.42 13.35 9.17
N ASP A 7 -3.04 13.46 8.00
CA ASP A 7 -3.21 14.73 7.30
C ASP A 7 -4.55 14.72 6.58
N GLU A 8 -5.22 15.85 6.48
CA GLU A 8 -6.50 15.96 5.76
C GLU A 8 -6.39 15.59 4.30
N ARG A 9 -5.23 15.85 3.68
CA ARG A 9 -4.95 15.53 2.29
C ARG A 9 -4.76 14.03 2.05
N TYR A 10 -4.47 13.27 3.11
CA TYR A 10 -4.26 11.83 3.07
C TYR A 10 -4.87 11.19 4.33
N PRO A 11 -6.19 10.88 4.31
CA PRO A 11 -6.94 10.48 5.50
C PRO A 11 -6.69 9.02 5.92
N PHE A 12 -5.46 8.58 5.85
CA PHE A 12 -4.99 7.28 6.29
C PHE A 12 -3.84 7.48 7.25
N ASN A 13 -3.50 6.45 8.04
CA ASN A 13 -2.25 6.48 8.81
C ASN A 13 -1.08 6.33 7.85
N CYS A 14 -0.26 7.36 7.74
CA CYS A 14 0.98 7.30 6.97
C CYS A 14 2.13 6.84 7.87
N ASP A 15 2.92 5.88 7.41
CA ASP A 15 4.01 5.33 8.24
C ASP A 15 5.01 6.39 8.65
N PHE A 16 5.44 7.23 7.70
CA PHE A 16 6.38 8.31 7.95
C PHE A 16 6.01 9.56 7.15
N TYR A 17 6.30 10.70 7.72
CA TYR A 17 6.16 11.99 7.03
C TYR A 17 7.38 12.85 7.30
N VAL A 18 7.96 13.44 6.24
CA VAL A 18 9.11 14.33 6.31
C VAL A 18 8.64 15.76 6.07
N PRO A 19 8.45 16.58 7.14
CA PRO A 19 7.87 17.91 6.98
C PRO A 19 8.66 18.84 6.07
N SER A 20 9.99 18.78 6.12
CA SER A 20 10.85 19.65 5.30
C SER A 20 10.68 19.41 3.80
N LEU A 21 10.23 18.24 3.39
CA LEU A 21 10.02 17.85 1.99
C LEU A 21 8.54 17.73 1.63
N ASP A 22 7.66 17.88 2.61
CA ASP A 22 6.23 17.56 2.46
C ASP A 22 6.07 16.16 1.82
N LEU A 23 6.81 15.20 2.34
CA LEU A 23 6.93 13.86 1.77
C LEU A 23 6.25 12.81 2.64
N PHE A 24 5.31 12.09 2.06
CA PHE A 24 4.64 10.94 2.67
C PHE A 24 5.37 9.66 2.29
N ILE A 25 5.66 8.80 3.28
CA ILE A 25 6.35 7.52 3.06
C ILE A 25 5.51 6.40 3.63
N GLU A 26 5.18 5.43 2.78
CA GLU A 26 4.53 4.18 3.17
C GLU A 26 5.47 3.01 3.00
N CYS A 27 5.55 2.14 4.02
CA CYS A 27 6.43 0.97 4.04
C CYS A 27 5.58 -0.30 3.95
N ASN A 28 5.42 -0.84 2.75
CA ASN A 28 4.57 -1.99 2.45
C ASN A 28 5.40 -3.28 2.39
N TYR A 29 6.19 -3.53 3.44
CA TYR A 29 7.10 -4.69 3.50
C TYR A 29 6.39 -6.01 3.79
N HIS A 30 5.22 -5.96 4.43
CA HIS A 30 4.49 -7.16 4.79
C HIS A 30 3.91 -7.82 3.52
N TRP A 31 3.90 -9.16 3.49
CA TRP A 31 3.42 -9.91 2.33
C TRP A 31 1.97 -9.57 1.92
N THR A 32 1.15 -9.08 2.84
CA THR A 32 -0.25 -8.70 2.56
C THR A 32 -0.39 -7.54 1.58
N HIS A 33 0.70 -6.81 1.31
CA HIS A 33 0.74 -5.75 0.30
C HIS A 33 1.26 -6.24 -1.05
N GLY A 34 1.50 -7.56 -1.19
CA GLY A 34 2.18 -8.10 -2.35
C GLY A 34 3.64 -7.66 -2.39
N LYS A 35 4.28 -7.82 -3.52
CA LYS A 35 5.67 -7.37 -3.74
C LYS A 35 5.75 -6.06 -4.51
N GLU A 36 4.62 -5.65 -5.05
CA GLU A 36 4.47 -4.45 -5.86
C GLU A 36 3.02 -4.03 -5.84
N HIS A 37 2.74 -2.88 -6.40
CA HIS A 37 1.39 -2.35 -6.49
C HIS A 37 0.50 -3.29 -7.33
N TYR A 38 -0.72 -3.59 -6.85
CA TYR A 38 -1.63 -4.51 -7.52
C TYR A 38 -2.06 -3.99 -8.90
N ASP A 39 -1.95 -4.86 -9.91
CA ASP A 39 -2.42 -4.62 -11.27
C ASP A 39 -3.36 -5.75 -11.67
N GLU A 40 -4.63 -5.45 -11.88
CA GLU A 40 -5.64 -6.45 -12.26
C GLU A 40 -5.33 -7.15 -13.59
N ASN A 41 -4.54 -6.53 -14.45
CA ASN A 41 -4.13 -7.09 -15.74
C ASN A 41 -2.87 -7.95 -15.66
N ASN A 42 -2.25 -8.04 -14.49
CA ASN A 42 -1.04 -8.83 -14.30
C ASN A 42 -1.41 -10.28 -13.95
N THR A 43 -0.99 -11.21 -14.80
CA THR A 43 -1.31 -12.65 -14.64
C THR A 43 -0.77 -13.21 -13.33
N GLU A 44 0.44 -12.81 -12.93
CA GLU A 44 1.03 -13.28 -11.65
C GLU A 44 0.22 -12.78 -10.46
N HIS A 45 -0.27 -11.54 -10.51
CA HIS A 45 -1.13 -11.00 -9.45
C HIS A 45 -2.43 -11.79 -9.35
N GLN A 46 -3.03 -12.17 -10.46
CA GLN A 46 -4.24 -12.99 -10.48
C GLN A 46 -3.97 -14.38 -9.88
N ASN A 47 -2.81 -14.97 -10.18
CA ASN A 47 -2.41 -16.27 -9.61
C ASN A 47 -2.23 -16.18 -8.09
N ILE A 48 -1.63 -15.10 -7.59
CA ILE A 48 -1.47 -14.85 -6.15
C ILE A 48 -2.85 -14.73 -5.49
N LEU A 49 -3.78 -14.00 -6.10
CA LEU A 49 -5.13 -13.87 -5.56
C LEU A 49 -5.87 -15.20 -5.50
N ARG A 50 -5.73 -16.05 -6.53
CA ARG A 50 -6.32 -17.38 -6.53
C ARG A 50 -5.77 -18.23 -5.38
N LEU A 51 -4.45 -18.17 -5.18
CA LEU A 51 -3.81 -18.88 -4.07
C LEU A 51 -4.35 -18.39 -2.72
N TRP A 52 -4.42 -17.08 -2.52
CA TRP A 52 -4.92 -16.53 -1.26
C TRP A 52 -6.40 -16.87 -1.03
N LYS A 53 -7.24 -16.80 -2.06
CA LYS A 53 -8.65 -17.19 -1.97
C LYS A 53 -8.83 -18.66 -1.62
N SER A 54 -7.93 -19.54 -2.11
CA SER A 54 -7.99 -20.97 -1.84
C SER A 54 -7.75 -21.32 -0.37
N LYS A 55 -7.11 -20.42 0.39
CA LYS A 55 -6.90 -20.60 1.83
C LYS A 55 -8.19 -20.51 2.64
N ASN A 56 -9.17 -19.78 2.12
CA ASN A 56 -10.51 -19.62 2.70
C ASN A 56 -10.48 -19.27 4.19
N THR A 57 -9.66 -18.28 4.56
CA THR A 57 -9.56 -17.78 5.92
C THR A 57 -9.76 -16.27 5.93
N LYS A 58 -10.25 -15.74 7.05
CA LYS A 58 -10.41 -14.31 7.24
C LYS A 58 -9.09 -13.55 7.11
N PHE A 59 -8.02 -14.17 7.53
CA PHE A 59 -6.67 -13.61 7.44
C PHE A 59 -6.27 -13.33 5.98
N TYR A 60 -6.47 -14.30 5.09
CA TYR A 60 -6.19 -14.13 3.66
C TYR A 60 -7.22 -13.24 2.98
N ASP A 61 -8.47 -13.25 3.40
CA ASP A 61 -9.48 -12.33 2.87
C ASP A 61 -9.10 -10.89 3.17
N ASN A 62 -8.61 -10.60 4.37
CA ASN A 62 -8.11 -9.29 4.75
C ASN A 62 -6.88 -8.87 3.91
N ALA A 63 -5.98 -9.83 3.61
CA ALA A 63 -4.83 -9.57 2.77
C ALA A 63 -5.24 -9.19 1.34
N ILE A 64 -6.21 -9.90 0.78
CA ILE A 64 -6.76 -9.59 -0.55
C ILE A 64 -7.32 -8.17 -0.57
N GLU A 65 -8.12 -7.82 0.42
CA GLU A 65 -8.73 -6.49 0.51
C GLU A 65 -7.67 -5.39 0.68
N THR A 66 -6.66 -5.62 1.49
CA THR A 66 -5.55 -4.68 1.69
C THR A 66 -4.86 -4.38 0.36
N TRP A 67 -4.44 -5.43 -0.36
CA TRP A 67 -3.68 -5.27 -1.59
C TRP A 67 -4.51 -4.73 -2.75
N THR A 68 -5.71 -5.28 -2.96
CA THR A 68 -6.52 -4.96 -4.14
C THR A 68 -7.40 -3.72 -3.97
N LYS A 69 -7.63 -3.28 -2.75
CA LYS A 69 -8.51 -2.14 -2.45
C LYS A 69 -7.81 -1.02 -1.71
N ARG A 70 -7.36 -1.29 -0.49
CA ARG A 70 -6.81 -0.28 0.41
C ARG A 70 -5.58 0.40 -0.15
N ASP A 71 -4.63 -0.40 -0.63
CA ASP A 71 -3.38 0.14 -1.19
C ASP A 71 -3.65 0.95 -2.45
N ILE A 72 -4.62 0.54 -3.25
CA ILE A 72 -5.03 1.27 -4.45
C ILE A 72 -5.69 2.60 -4.08
N GLU A 73 -6.57 2.61 -3.10
CA GLU A 73 -7.21 3.84 -2.62
C GLU A 73 -6.20 4.83 -2.09
N LYS A 74 -5.18 4.36 -1.36
CA LYS A 74 -4.10 5.20 -0.87
C LYS A 74 -3.29 5.81 -2.00
N LEU A 75 -2.93 5.00 -3.01
CA LEU A 75 -2.19 5.50 -4.16
C LEU A 75 -3.00 6.53 -4.95
N GLU A 76 -4.26 6.27 -5.18
CA GLU A 76 -5.16 7.21 -5.85
C GLU A 76 -5.26 8.52 -5.07
N CYS A 77 -5.34 8.45 -3.75
CA CYS A 77 -5.37 9.63 -2.89
C CYS A 77 -4.10 10.48 -3.06
N PHE A 78 -2.93 9.86 -3.06
CA PHE A 78 -1.67 10.57 -3.32
C PHE A 78 -1.69 11.28 -4.68
N LYS A 79 -2.17 10.60 -5.71
CA LYS A 79 -2.21 11.15 -7.07
C LYS A 79 -3.24 12.26 -7.23
N MET A 80 -4.45 12.04 -6.73
CA MET A 80 -5.55 13.01 -6.85
C MET A 80 -5.26 14.31 -6.10
N ASN A 81 -4.62 14.22 -4.96
CA ASN A 81 -4.28 15.38 -4.14
C ASN A 81 -2.90 15.94 -4.47
N ASN A 82 -2.25 15.40 -5.49
CA ASN A 82 -0.93 15.83 -5.96
C ASN A 82 0.10 15.87 -4.84
N LEU A 83 0.12 14.82 -4.01
CA LEU A 83 1.03 14.71 -2.88
C LEU A 83 2.39 14.17 -3.31
N ASN A 84 3.44 14.58 -2.60
CA ASN A 84 4.77 14.00 -2.75
C ASN A 84 4.84 12.72 -1.92
N TYR A 85 5.11 11.57 -2.53
CA TYR A 85 5.06 10.29 -1.84
C TYR A 85 6.11 9.31 -2.33
N LYS A 86 6.45 8.35 -1.45
CA LYS A 86 7.24 7.17 -1.76
C LYS A 86 6.59 5.95 -1.11
N ILE A 87 6.54 4.85 -1.84
CA ILE A 87 6.04 3.56 -1.34
C ILE A 87 7.16 2.54 -1.51
N PHE A 88 7.60 1.95 -0.39
CA PHE A 88 8.64 0.93 -0.38
C PHE A 88 8.05 -0.45 -0.13
N TYR A 89 8.40 -1.43 -0.96
CA TYR A 89 7.93 -2.81 -0.83
C TYR A 89 8.99 -3.75 -0.25
N SER A 90 10.22 -3.29 -0.09
CA SER A 90 11.31 -4.04 0.52
C SER A 90 12.35 -3.11 1.12
N PHE A 91 13.21 -3.65 1.99
CA PHE A 91 14.33 -2.89 2.52
C PHE A 91 15.34 -2.48 1.45
N GLU A 92 15.37 -3.18 0.33
CA GLU A 92 16.25 -2.87 -0.79
C GLU A 92 15.83 -1.61 -1.54
N ASP A 93 14.58 -1.17 -1.37
CA ASP A 93 14.05 0.03 -2.02
C ASP A 93 14.55 1.33 -1.38
N PHE A 94 15.14 1.25 -0.22
CA PHE A 94 15.68 2.43 0.45
C PHE A 94 16.91 2.99 -0.26
#